data_7a47dacf541b409e8fdea7de87ce9bce
#
_entry.id   7a47dacf541b409e8fdea7de87ce9bce
#
_cell.length_a   1.000
_cell.length_b   1.000
_cell.length_c   1.000
_cell.angle_alpha   90.00
_cell.angle_beta   90.00
_cell.angle_gamma   90.00
#
_symmetry.space_group_name_H-M   'P 1'
#
loop_
_entity.id
_entity.type
_entity.pdbx_description
1 polymer ?
#
loop_
_entity_poly.entity_id
_entity_poly.type
_entity_poly.pdbx_seq_one_letter_code
_entity_poly.pdbx_strand_id
1 'polypeptide(L)'
;MRLGLQGRILLMLCLVSLLQLVLLSGASYYYVAEQRYREVGDQALDVARLVAREPGVIAGVKRADSARLNVLVERMRAEVGASYIVIGDEEARRLVHPNADRIGKPMMGDDPGRALRGEFYISRAQGSLGVSVRGKGPIRDEMGKIIGVVSVGYLVRDIDADLQDYLRFGLAMTLLIVLLNS
;
A
#
# COMPACT_ATOMS: atom_id res chain seq x y z
N MET A 1 17.25 -45.31 -23.05
CA MET A 1 18.14 -44.66 -24.03
C MET A 1 19.30 -43.97 -23.29
N ARG A 2 20.56 -44.32 -23.56
CA ARG A 2 21.72 -43.61 -22.96
C ARG A 2 22.04 -42.42 -23.89
N LEU A 3 21.85 -41.22 -23.40
CA LEU A 3 22.24 -40.00 -24.13
C LEU A 3 23.75 -40.04 -24.41
N GLY A 4 24.15 -39.83 -25.66
CA GLY A 4 25.55 -39.64 -26.04
C GLY A 4 26.15 -38.40 -25.35
N LEU A 5 27.48 -38.23 -25.43
CA LEU A 5 28.20 -37.12 -24.78
C LEU A 5 27.60 -35.75 -25.15
N GLN A 6 27.31 -35.54 -26.45
CA GLN A 6 26.69 -34.31 -26.94
C GLN A 6 25.30 -34.03 -26.30
N GLY A 7 24.47 -35.07 -26.16
CA GLY A 7 23.15 -34.93 -25.51
C GLY A 7 23.25 -34.58 -24.03
N ARG A 8 24.27 -35.08 -23.32
CA ARG A 8 24.51 -34.72 -21.91
C ARG A 8 24.97 -33.27 -21.75
N ILE A 9 25.85 -32.80 -22.64
CA ILE A 9 26.31 -31.40 -22.63
C ILE A 9 25.15 -30.49 -22.92
N LEU A 10 24.33 -30.77 -23.93
CA LEU A 10 23.14 -29.98 -24.28
C LEU A 10 22.16 -29.92 -23.09
N LEU A 11 21.90 -31.05 -22.46
CA LEU A 11 21.02 -31.11 -21.28
C LEU A 11 21.58 -30.28 -20.12
N MET A 12 22.88 -30.34 -19.85
CA MET A 12 23.51 -29.50 -18.81
C MET A 12 23.38 -28.01 -19.13
N LEU A 13 23.61 -27.58 -20.36
CA LEU A 13 23.44 -26.18 -20.80
C LEU A 13 22.00 -25.74 -20.65
N CYS A 14 21.02 -26.54 -21.05
CA CYS A 14 19.60 -26.23 -20.84
C CYS A 14 19.24 -26.09 -19.37
N LEU A 15 19.73 -27.00 -18.51
CA LEU A 15 19.48 -26.93 -17.07
C LEU A 15 20.10 -25.66 -16.43
N VAL A 16 21.32 -25.32 -16.79
CA VAL A 16 22.00 -24.12 -16.31
C VAL A 16 21.25 -22.84 -16.77
N SER A 17 20.87 -22.80 -18.05
CA SER A 17 20.10 -21.68 -18.58
C SER A 17 18.73 -21.52 -17.91
N LEU A 18 18.05 -22.64 -17.67
CA LEU A 18 16.77 -22.64 -16.96
C LEU A 18 16.94 -22.14 -15.51
N LEU A 19 17.97 -22.61 -14.81
CA LEU A 19 18.28 -22.16 -13.46
C LEU A 19 18.55 -20.65 -13.42
N GLN A 20 19.36 -20.16 -14.35
CA GLN A 20 19.64 -18.71 -14.46
C GLN A 20 18.37 -17.91 -14.72
N LEU A 21 17.51 -18.39 -15.62
CA LEU A 21 16.23 -17.73 -15.91
C LEU A 21 15.34 -17.64 -14.66
N VAL A 22 15.23 -18.73 -13.91
CA VAL A 22 14.43 -18.77 -12.66
C VAL A 22 15.00 -17.80 -11.62
N LEU A 23 16.32 -17.80 -11.41
CA LEU A 23 16.97 -16.90 -10.45
C LEU A 23 16.81 -15.43 -10.83
N LEU A 24 17.04 -15.08 -12.09
CA LEU A 24 16.89 -13.71 -12.58
C LEU A 24 15.44 -13.24 -12.48
N SER A 25 14.47 -14.10 -12.86
CA SER A 25 13.05 -13.77 -12.77
C SER A 25 12.61 -13.58 -11.32
N GLY A 26 13.07 -14.43 -10.41
CA GLY A 26 12.79 -14.28 -8.98
C GLY A 26 13.38 -13.02 -8.37
N ALA A 27 14.63 -12.71 -8.69
CA ALA A 27 15.30 -11.49 -8.24
C ALA A 27 14.61 -10.23 -8.80
N SER A 28 14.24 -10.24 -10.08
CA SER A 28 13.53 -9.14 -10.73
C SER A 28 12.16 -8.91 -10.10
N TYR A 29 11.40 -10.00 -9.86
CA TYR A 29 10.10 -9.91 -9.19
C TYR A 29 10.22 -9.29 -7.79
N TYR A 30 11.18 -9.78 -6.99
CA TYR A 30 11.41 -9.25 -5.64
C TYR A 30 11.75 -7.75 -5.68
N TYR A 31 12.62 -7.34 -6.59
CA TYR A 31 13.01 -5.94 -6.75
C TYR A 31 11.83 -5.04 -7.15
N VAL A 32 11.04 -5.47 -8.15
CA VAL A 32 9.87 -4.72 -8.62
C VAL A 32 8.80 -4.62 -7.52
N ALA A 33 8.55 -5.71 -6.80
CA ALA A 33 7.58 -5.72 -5.71
C ALA A 33 8.00 -4.76 -4.58
N GLU A 34 9.28 -4.79 -4.17
CA GLU A 34 9.78 -3.88 -3.12
C GLU A 34 9.71 -2.42 -3.55
N GLN A 35 10.05 -2.11 -4.80
CA GLN A 35 9.88 -0.76 -5.36
C GLN A 35 8.41 -0.32 -5.32
N ARG A 36 7.49 -1.19 -5.74
CA ARG A 36 6.06 -0.87 -5.75
C ARG A 36 5.53 -0.56 -4.35
N TYR A 37 5.95 -1.33 -3.34
CA TYR A 37 5.57 -1.05 -1.95
C TYR A 37 6.10 0.30 -1.45
N ARG A 38 7.30 0.70 -1.85
CA ARG A 38 7.87 2.01 -1.51
C ARG A 38 7.10 3.14 -2.17
N GLU A 39 6.86 3.04 -3.47
CA GLU A 39 6.09 4.04 -4.23
C GLU A 39 4.68 4.25 -3.63
N VAL A 40 3.98 3.16 -3.34
CA VAL A 40 2.67 3.22 -2.69
C VAL A 40 2.76 3.81 -1.28
N GLY A 41 3.84 3.53 -0.55
CA GLY A 41 4.12 4.12 0.76
C GLY A 41 4.30 5.63 0.68
N ASP A 42 5.11 6.11 -0.25
CA ASP A 42 5.34 7.53 -0.48
C ASP A 42 4.04 8.23 -0.92
N GLN A 43 3.29 7.63 -1.85
CA GLN A 43 1.98 8.13 -2.24
C GLN A 43 1.02 8.22 -1.04
N ALA A 44 0.94 7.18 -0.21
CA ALA A 44 0.09 7.18 0.98
C ALA A 44 0.48 8.31 1.95
N LEU A 45 1.79 8.57 2.10
CA LEU A 45 2.30 9.62 2.96
C LEU A 45 1.98 11.01 2.42
N ASP A 46 2.12 11.22 1.12
CA ASP A 46 1.80 12.51 0.49
C ASP A 46 0.30 12.81 0.55
N VAL A 47 -0.55 11.81 0.30
CA VAL A 47 -1.99 11.94 0.50
C VAL A 47 -2.33 12.23 1.97
N ALA A 48 -1.66 11.57 2.93
CA ALA A 48 -1.86 11.86 4.35
C ALA A 48 -1.52 13.32 4.69
N ARG A 49 -0.45 13.87 4.10
CA ARG A 49 -0.08 15.29 4.27
C ARG A 49 -1.14 16.24 3.69
N LEU A 50 -1.70 15.91 2.52
CA LEU A 50 -2.77 16.69 1.90
C LEU A 50 -4.03 16.68 2.76
N VAL A 51 -4.49 15.49 3.16
CA VAL A 51 -5.68 15.33 4.01
C VAL A 51 -5.51 16.05 5.35
N ALA A 52 -4.31 15.98 5.96
CA ALA A 52 -4.02 16.64 7.23
C ALA A 52 -4.09 18.17 7.18
N ARG A 53 -3.94 18.76 6.00
CA ARG A 53 -3.98 20.23 5.77
C ARG A 53 -5.31 20.73 5.23
N GLU A 54 -6.22 19.82 4.90
CA GLU A 54 -7.53 20.21 4.33
C GLU A 54 -8.36 20.96 5.37
N PRO A 55 -8.77 22.20 5.10
CA PRO A 55 -9.51 23.03 6.07
C PRO A 55 -10.81 22.38 6.56
N GLY A 56 -11.50 21.66 5.68
CA GLY A 56 -12.72 20.92 6.02
C GLY A 56 -12.47 19.78 7.00
N VAL A 57 -11.31 19.10 6.87
CA VAL A 57 -10.88 18.06 7.79
C VAL A 57 -10.53 18.65 9.16
N ILE A 58 -9.73 19.71 9.20
CA ILE A 58 -9.35 20.40 10.43
C ILE A 58 -10.60 20.88 11.19
N ALA A 59 -11.52 21.54 10.49
CA ALA A 59 -12.76 22.03 11.08
C ALA A 59 -13.66 20.89 11.59
N GLY A 60 -13.72 19.78 10.87
CA GLY A 60 -14.51 18.62 11.24
C GLY A 60 -13.95 17.89 12.46
N VAL A 61 -12.62 17.74 12.55
CA VAL A 61 -11.94 17.15 13.72
C VAL A 61 -12.16 18.00 14.96
N LYS A 62 -12.00 19.33 14.86
CA LYS A 62 -12.27 20.27 15.98
C LYS A 62 -13.68 20.16 16.54
N ARG A 63 -14.67 19.87 15.69
CA ARG A 63 -16.08 19.76 16.09
C ARG A 63 -16.49 18.33 16.44
N ALA A 64 -15.61 17.35 16.26
CA ALA A 64 -15.90 15.92 16.32
C ALA A 64 -17.11 15.51 15.43
N ASP A 65 -17.29 16.20 14.28
CA ASP A 65 -18.41 15.98 13.36
C ASP A 65 -18.10 14.81 12.41
N SER A 66 -18.23 13.59 12.94
CA SER A 66 -17.95 12.36 12.19
C SER A 66 -18.80 12.22 10.93
N ALA A 67 -20.06 12.67 10.93
CA ALA A 67 -20.93 12.52 9.77
C ALA A 67 -20.43 13.36 8.58
N ARG A 68 -20.10 14.62 8.82
CA ARG A 68 -19.60 15.53 7.80
C ARG A 68 -18.19 15.14 7.33
N LEU A 69 -17.34 14.73 8.28
CA LEU A 69 -16.00 14.24 7.98
C LEU A 69 -16.05 12.99 7.08
N ASN A 70 -16.92 12.02 7.36
CA ASN A 70 -17.01 10.79 6.54
C ASN A 70 -17.36 11.13 5.08
N VAL A 71 -18.29 12.05 4.82
CA VAL A 71 -18.65 12.44 3.44
C VAL A 71 -17.47 13.09 2.72
N LEU A 72 -16.78 14.02 3.39
CA LEU A 72 -15.63 14.73 2.82
C LEU A 72 -14.48 13.75 2.54
N VAL A 73 -14.11 12.95 3.54
CA VAL A 73 -12.97 12.02 3.47
C VAL A 73 -13.22 10.90 2.47
N GLU A 74 -14.46 10.41 2.33
CA GLU A 74 -14.80 9.39 1.34
C GLU A 74 -14.66 9.93 -0.10
N ARG A 75 -15.02 11.20 -0.33
CA ARG A 75 -14.77 11.85 -1.61
C ARG A 75 -13.27 11.93 -1.91
N MET A 76 -12.48 12.41 -0.95
CA MET A 76 -11.02 12.48 -1.10
C MET A 76 -10.42 11.10 -1.35
N ARG A 77 -10.88 10.06 -0.60
CA ARG A 77 -10.44 8.68 -0.79
C ARG A 77 -10.66 8.19 -2.22
N ALA A 78 -11.86 8.45 -2.76
CA ALA A 78 -12.21 8.03 -4.12
C ALA A 78 -11.35 8.75 -5.18
N GLU A 79 -11.08 10.04 -5.00
CA GLU A 79 -10.25 10.83 -5.92
C GLU A 79 -8.79 10.35 -5.97
N VAL A 80 -8.22 9.96 -4.82
CA VAL A 80 -6.82 9.51 -4.75
C VAL A 80 -6.65 8.00 -4.92
N GLY A 81 -7.73 7.24 -5.08
CA GLY A 81 -7.70 5.79 -5.24
C GLY A 81 -7.19 5.03 -4.01
N ALA A 82 -7.24 5.62 -2.81
CA ALA A 82 -6.83 4.93 -1.60
C ALA A 82 -7.84 3.84 -1.21
N SER A 83 -7.37 2.71 -0.64
CA SER A 83 -8.27 1.67 -0.15
C SER A 83 -9.08 2.17 1.05
N TYR A 84 -8.50 3.06 1.86
CA TYR A 84 -9.20 3.73 2.96
C TYR A 84 -8.47 4.99 3.44
N ILE A 85 -9.24 5.89 4.06
CA ILE A 85 -8.71 6.98 4.89
C ILE A 85 -9.40 6.92 6.25
N VAL A 86 -8.62 6.94 7.31
CA VAL A 86 -9.08 6.94 8.71
C VAL A 86 -8.58 8.21 9.38
N ILE A 87 -9.45 8.87 10.12
CA ILE A 87 -9.10 10.01 10.96
C ILE A 87 -9.41 9.67 12.41
N GLY A 88 -8.49 9.95 13.30
CA GLY A 88 -8.65 9.89 14.75
C GLY A 88 -8.51 11.26 15.38
N ASP A 89 -9.07 11.40 16.59
CA ASP A 89 -8.89 12.56 17.45
C ASP A 89 -7.51 12.56 18.16
N GLU A 90 -7.33 13.46 19.14
CA GLU A 90 -6.09 13.58 19.92
C GLU A 90 -5.81 12.38 20.83
N GLU A 91 -6.78 11.52 21.11
CA GLU A 91 -6.62 10.22 21.79
C GLU A 91 -6.54 9.04 20.82
N ALA A 92 -6.41 9.30 19.51
CA ALA A 92 -6.44 8.29 18.46
C ALA A 92 -7.74 7.45 18.42
N ARG A 93 -8.87 8.00 18.85
CA ARG A 93 -10.19 7.41 18.64
C ARG A 93 -10.70 7.79 17.27
N ARG A 94 -11.23 6.83 16.53
CA ARG A 94 -11.66 7.04 15.15
C ARG A 94 -12.86 7.99 15.06
N LEU A 95 -12.70 9.08 14.36
CA LEU A 95 -13.78 9.95 13.90
C LEU A 95 -14.30 9.54 12.53
N VAL A 96 -13.40 9.00 11.67
CA VAL A 96 -13.72 8.51 10.33
C VAL A 96 -13.19 7.09 10.16
N HIS A 97 -14.03 6.21 9.62
CA HIS A 97 -13.64 4.87 9.23
C HIS A 97 -14.63 4.32 8.19
N PRO A 98 -14.19 3.53 7.15
CA PRO A 98 -15.10 2.94 6.16
C PRO A 98 -16.19 2.04 6.75
N ASN A 99 -15.89 1.35 7.86
CA ASN A 99 -16.89 0.62 8.64
C ASN A 99 -17.34 1.48 9.83
N ALA A 100 -18.60 1.91 9.82
CA ALA A 100 -19.19 2.77 10.84
C ALA A 100 -19.10 2.19 12.26
N ASP A 101 -19.16 0.86 12.43
CA ASP A 101 -19.03 0.18 13.73
C ASP A 101 -17.67 0.39 14.40
N ARG A 102 -16.70 0.89 13.67
CA ARG A 102 -15.35 1.19 14.17
C ARG A 102 -15.16 2.64 14.63
N ILE A 103 -16.11 3.52 14.35
CA ILE A 103 -16.09 4.92 14.82
C ILE A 103 -16.17 4.93 16.35
N GLY A 104 -15.44 5.84 17.00
CA GLY A 104 -15.29 5.93 18.45
C GLY A 104 -14.34 4.92 19.09
N LYS A 105 -13.93 3.87 18.37
CA LYS A 105 -12.97 2.87 18.88
C LYS A 105 -11.52 3.32 18.63
N PRO A 106 -10.56 2.92 19.47
CA PRO A 106 -9.14 3.24 19.25
C PRO A 106 -8.62 2.77 17.89
N MET A 107 -7.72 3.52 17.28
CA MET A 107 -7.04 3.11 16.05
C MET A 107 -6.24 1.83 16.31
N MET A 108 -6.22 0.92 15.31
CA MET A 108 -5.50 -0.35 15.37
C MET A 108 -4.26 -0.31 14.50
N GLY A 109 -3.27 -1.19 14.85
CA GLY A 109 -2.02 -1.34 14.13
C GLY A 109 -1.12 -0.13 14.29
N ASP A 110 0.17 -0.34 14.40
CA ASP A 110 1.24 0.62 14.71
C ASP A 110 0.90 1.70 15.72
N ASP A 111 1.83 2.04 16.52
CA ASP A 111 1.68 3.07 17.54
C ASP A 111 1.25 4.42 16.92
N PRO A 112 -0.02 4.88 17.09
CA PRO A 112 -0.43 6.21 16.65
C PRO A 112 0.34 7.33 17.37
N GLY A 113 1.06 6.97 18.43
CA GLY A 113 1.87 7.89 19.22
C GLY A 113 2.96 8.61 18.41
N ARG A 114 3.49 8.01 17.35
CA ARG A 114 4.42 8.73 16.45
C ARG A 114 3.75 9.92 15.78
N ALA A 115 2.53 9.73 15.23
CA ALA A 115 1.77 10.83 14.65
C ALA A 115 1.38 11.87 15.70
N LEU A 116 0.98 11.44 16.90
CA LEU A 116 0.68 12.36 18.01
C LEU A 116 1.90 13.11 18.55
N ARG A 117 3.11 12.61 18.30
CA ARG A 117 4.37 13.36 18.53
C ARG A 117 4.75 14.31 17.37
N GLY A 118 3.97 14.34 16.31
CA GLY A 118 4.16 15.25 15.19
C GLY A 118 4.89 14.67 13.99
N GLU A 119 5.11 13.34 13.96
CA GLU A 119 5.84 12.66 12.89
C GLU A 119 4.90 12.24 11.76
N PHE A 120 5.35 12.48 10.51
CA PHE A 120 4.80 11.80 9.33
C PHE A 120 5.65 10.57 9.02
N TYR A 121 5.03 9.42 8.82
CA TYR A 121 5.75 8.17 8.58
C TYR A 121 4.95 7.17 7.76
N ILE A 122 5.70 6.27 7.12
CA ILE A 122 5.14 5.11 6.41
C ILE A 122 5.18 3.90 7.33
N SER A 123 4.13 3.08 7.29
CA SER A 123 4.09 1.81 8.00
C SER A 123 3.43 0.72 7.17
N ARG A 124 3.87 -0.53 7.38
CA ARG A 124 3.23 -1.71 6.81
C ARG A 124 2.83 -2.63 7.95
N ALA A 125 1.54 -2.78 8.21
CA ALA A 125 1.06 -3.61 9.30
C ALA A 125 -0.39 -4.08 9.09
N GLN A 126 -0.79 -5.07 9.90
CA GLN A 126 -2.17 -5.54 9.98
C GLN A 126 -3.07 -4.46 10.57
N GLY A 127 -4.11 -4.09 9.83
CA GLY A 127 -5.15 -3.18 10.28
C GLY A 127 -6.51 -3.85 10.37
N SER A 128 -7.57 -3.06 10.63
CA SER A 128 -8.95 -3.55 10.68
C SER A 128 -9.51 -4.04 9.34
N LEU A 129 -8.90 -3.67 8.23
CA LEU A 129 -9.31 -4.01 6.86
C LEU A 129 -8.35 -5.00 6.19
N GLY A 130 -7.25 -5.36 6.83
CA GLY A 130 -6.22 -6.24 6.30
C GLY A 130 -4.82 -5.64 6.44
N VAL A 131 -3.82 -6.37 5.91
CA VAL A 131 -2.45 -5.85 5.79
C VAL A 131 -2.45 -4.72 4.77
N SER A 132 -1.84 -3.60 5.13
CA SER A 132 -1.81 -2.40 4.29
C SER A 132 -0.51 -1.64 4.43
N VAL A 133 -0.11 -0.96 3.34
CA VAL A 133 0.90 0.08 3.35
C VAL A 133 0.20 1.40 3.66
N ARG A 134 0.73 2.16 4.61
CA ARG A 134 0.04 3.34 5.16
C ARG A 134 0.97 4.53 5.29
N GLY A 135 0.47 5.70 4.92
CA GLY A 135 1.00 6.98 5.33
C GLY A 135 0.22 7.50 6.55
N LYS A 136 0.91 7.85 7.61
CA LYS A 136 0.31 8.40 8.84
C LYS A 136 0.93 9.73 9.19
N GLY A 137 0.16 10.60 9.84
CA GLY A 137 0.67 11.86 10.34
C GLY A 137 -0.31 12.63 11.21
N PRO A 138 0.15 13.73 11.82
CA PRO A 138 -0.67 14.59 12.66
C PRO A 138 -1.58 15.48 11.82
N ILE A 139 -2.77 15.75 12.34
CA ILE A 139 -3.62 16.84 11.92
C ILE A 139 -3.40 17.97 12.92
N ARG A 140 -3.08 19.18 12.40
CA ARG A 140 -2.81 20.36 13.23
C ARG A 140 -3.85 21.44 12.98
N ASP A 141 -4.14 22.20 14.01
CA ASP A 141 -4.94 23.41 13.88
C ASP A 141 -4.10 24.60 13.39
N GLU A 142 -4.73 25.76 13.28
CA GLU A 142 -4.12 27.01 12.79
C GLU A 142 -3.03 27.52 13.73
N MET A 143 -3.02 27.08 15.01
CA MET A 143 -1.99 27.40 16.00
C MET A 143 -0.87 26.37 16.05
N GLY A 144 -0.93 25.32 15.20
CA GLY A 144 0.06 24.24 15.15
C GLY A 144 -0.15 23.15 16.21
N LYS A 145 -1.20 23.24 17.05
CA LYS A 145 -1.55 22.20 18.01
C LYS A 145 -2.01 20.94 17.27
N ILE A 146 -1.56 19.77 17.68
CA ILE A 146 -2.04 18.49 17.16
C ILE A 146 -3.43 18.23 17.74
N ILE A 147 -4.41 18.07 16.86
CA ILE A 147 -5.82 17.85 17.17
C ILE A 147 -6.32 16.49 16.71
N GLY A 148 -5.47 15.70 16.05
CA GLY A 148 -5.84 14.38 15.59
C GLY A 148 -4.76 13.73 14.72
N VAL A 149 -5.09 12.56 14.20
CA VAL A 149 -4.23 11.72 13.37
C VAL A 149 -4.95 11.32 12.09
N VAL A 150 -4.26 11.36 10.96
CA VAL A 150 -4.71 10.79 9.71
C VAL A 150 -3.93 9.51 9.41
N SER A 151 -4.59 8.53 8.80
CA SER A 151 -3.99 7.32 8.24
C SER A 151 -4.62 7.03 6.88
N VAL A 152 -3.83 7.13 5.82
CA VAL A 152 -4.20 6.76 4.45
C VAL A 152 -3.59 5.41 4.16
N GLY A 153 -4.38 4.46 3.66
CA GLY A 153 -3.91 3.09 3.45
C GLY A 153 -4.29 2.51 2.10
N TYR A 154 -3.35 1.71 1.55
CA TYR A 154 -3.53 0.86 0.39
C TYR A 154 -3.36 -0.59 0.83
N LEU A 155 -4.32 -1.46 0.51
CA LEU A 155 -4.28 -2.86 0.92
C LEU A 155 -3.23 -3.63 0.12
N VAL A 156 -2.43 -4.43 0.80
CA VAL A 156 -1.38 -5.24 0.18
C VAL A 156 -1.96 -6.19 -0.87
N ARG A 157 -3.14 -6.76 -0.62
CA ARG A 157 -3.81 -7.64 -1.59
C ARG A 157 -4.13 -6.96 -2.92
N ASP A 158 -4.44 -5.65 -2.90
CA ASP A 158 -4.76 -4.88 -4.10
C ASP A 158 -3.46 -4.61 -4.89
N ILE A 159 -2.36 -4.29 -4.18
CA ILE A 159 -1.02 -4.12 -4.76
C ILE A 159 -0.51 -5.43 -5.38
N ASP A 160 -0.69 -6.56 -4.67
CA ASP A 160 -0.25 -7.87 -5.14
C ASP A 160 -1.06 -8.35 -6.36
N ALA A 161 -2.35 -8.02 -6.44
CA ALA A 161 -3.18 -8.33 -7.60
C ALA A 161 -2.63 -7.66 -8.88
N ASP A 162 -2.29 -6.38 -8.80
CA ASP A 162 -1.67 -5.65 -9.91
C ASP A 162 -0.34 -6.30 -10.35
N LEU A 163 0.51 -6.68 -9.39
CA LEU A 163 1.78 -7.36 -9.67
C LEU A 163 1.59 -8.72 -10.36
N GLN A 164 0.58 -9.49 -9.96
CA GLN A 164 0.27 -10.78 -10.58
C GLN A 164 -0.19 -10.63 -12.04
N ASP A 165 -0.94 -9.61 -12.36
CA ASP A 165 -1.40 -9.35 -13.73
C ASP A 165 -0.23 -8.98 -14.64
N TYR A 166 0.75 -8.21 -14.17
CA TYR A 166 1.99 -7.96 -14.91
C TYR A 166 2.78 -9.25 -15.18
N LEU A 167 2.88 -10.15 -14.20
CA LEU A 167 3.55 -11.43 -14.37
C LEU A 167 2.86 -12.32 -15.39
N ARG A 168 1.53 -12.42 -15.33
CA ARG A 168 0.73 -13.20 -16.29
C ARG A 168 0.91 -12.69 -17.71
N PHE A 169 0.88 -11.36 -17.88
CA PHE A 169 1.12 -10.75 -19.17
C PHE A 169 2.53 -11.05 -19.70
N GLY A 170 3.56 -10.90 -18.88
CA GLY A 170 4.95 -11.22 -19.23
C GLY A 170 5.14 -12.69 -19.63
N LEU A 171 4.55 -13.62 -18.90
CA LEU A 171 4.58 -15.03 -19.24
C LEU A 171 3.86 -15.34 -20.55
N ALA A 172 2.69 -14.75 -20.79
CA ALA A 172 1.93 -14.93 -22.01
C ALA A 172 2.71 -14.42 -23.24
N MET A 173 3.35 -13.25 -23.12
CA MET A 173 4.20 -12.68 -24.17
C MET A 173 5.42 -13.55 -24.47
N THR A 174 6.08 -14.07 -23.43
CA THR A 174 7.21 -14.99 -23.59
C THR A 174 6.81 -16.28 -24.32
N LEU A 175 5.66 -16.85 -23.94
CA LEU A 175 5.12 -18.05 -24.58
C LEU A 175 4.78 -17.79 -26.06
N LEU A 176 4.18 -16.65 -26.35
CA LEU A 176 3.86 -16.25 -27.72
C LEU A 176 5.13 -16.12 -28.57
N ILE A 177 6.18 -15.49 -28.05
CA ILE A 177 7.47 -15.36 -28.77
C ILE A 177 8.08 -16.71 -29.05
N VAL A 178 8.06 -17.62 -28.09
CA VAL A 178 8.58 -19.00 -28.27
C VAL A 178 7.79 -19.76 -29.35
N LEU A 179 6.45 -19.64 -29.33
CA LEU A 179 5.59 -20.29 -30.33
C LEU A 179 5.79 -19.73 -31.77
N LEU A 180 6.06 -18.44 -31.89
CA LEU A 180 6.28 -17.79 -33.19
C LEU A 180 7.67 -18.14 -33.79
N ASN A 181 8.62 -18.59 -32.97
CA ASN A 181 9.97 -18.93 -33.39
C ASN A 181 10.21 -20.47 -33.48
N SER A 182 9.17 -21.29 -33.29
CA SER A 182 9.20 -22.77 -33.40
C SER A 182 8.72 -23.23 -34.77
#